data_3591057eab8794cdd46b0ff5e7623008
#
_entry.id   3591057eab8794cdd46b0ff5e7623008
#
_cell.length_a   1.000
_cell.length_b   1.000
_cell.length_c   1.000
_cell.angle_alpha   90.00
_cell.angle_beta   90.00
_cell.angle_gamma   90.00
#
_symmetry.space_group_name_H-M   'P 1'
#
loop_
_entity.id
_entity.type
_entity.pdbx_description
1 polymer ?
#
loop_
_entity_poly.entity_id
_entity_poly.type
_entity_poly.pdbx_seq_one_letter_code
_entity_poly.pdbx_strand_id
1 'polypeptide(L)'
;TTRAAPREAPGLLCKRCGLLVTTEADRVVRRDHHLHTRINPHGFVFELGCFADAPGAVASGEGTLEFTWFEGLAWRLADCRGCGAHLGWRYDGEGDAFCGLVLDRLTRA
;
A
#
# COMPACT_ATOMS: atom_id res chain seq x y z
N THR A 1 -5.73 29.88 -10.15
CA THR A 1 -5.49 29.41 -9.81
C THR A 1 -5.31 28.61 -9.58
N THR A 2 -5.24 28.35 -9.56
CA THR A 2 -5.09 27.59 -9.28
C THR A 2 -4.72 26.96 -8.72
N ARG A 3 -4.63 26.47 -8.47
CA ARG A 3 -4.33 25.81 -7.84
C ARG A 3 -4.11 24.93 -7.63
N ALA A 4 -4.00 25.06 -7.55
CA ALA A 4 -4.27 23.67 -7.21
C ALA A 4 -3.06 22.79 -7.18
N ALA A 5 -2.33 22.76 -8.20
CA ALA A 5 -1.23 21.84 -8.29
C ALA A 5 -0.35 21.82 -7.04
N PRO A 6 0.00 22.96 -6.50
CA PRO A 6 0.87 22.93 -5.33
C PRO A 6 0.19 22.33 -4.12
N ARG A 7 -1.10 22.22 -4.17
CA ARG A 7 -1.81 21.62 -3.08
C ARG A 7 -1.92 20.14 -3.19
N GLU A 8 -1.52 19.60 -4.34
CA GLU A 8 -1.55 18.17 -4.48
C GLU A 8 -0.44 17.57 -3.62
N ALA A 9 -0.78 16.51 -2.94
CA ALA A 9 0.19 15.85 -2.10
C ALA A 9 1.26 15.20 -2.95
N PRO A 10 2.49 15.08 -2.43
CA PRO A 10 3.56 14.41 -3.14
C PRO A 10 3.18 12.99 -3.54
N GLY A 11 3.55 12.61 -4.74
CA GLY A 11 3.29 11.28 -5.24
C GLY A 11 4.32 10.28 -4.77
N LEU A 12 3.88 9.03 -4.68
CA LEU A 12 4.74 7.89 -4.40
C LEU A 12 4.71 7.00 -5.63
N LEU A 13 5.88 6.76 -6.21
CA LEU A 13 6.00 6.08 -7.49
C LEU A 13 6.55 4.68 -7.29
N CYS A 14 6.19 3.78 -8.19
CA CYS A 14 6.81 2.48 -8.24
C CYS A 14 8.30 2.64 -8.50
N LYS A 15 9.12 2.12 -7.62
CA LYS A 15 10.56 2.28 -7.74
C LYS A 15 11.09 1.63 -9.00
N ARG A 16 10.40 0.60 -9.50
CA ARG A 16 10.85 -0.17 -10.64
C ARG A 16 10.52 0.51 -11.98
N CYS A 17 9.30 1.06 -12.12
CA CYS A 17 8.88 1.60 -13.41
C CYS A 17 8.49 3.07 -13.39
N GLY A 18 8.39 3.69 -12.21
CA GLY A 18 8.08 5.10 -12.10
C GLY A 18 6.60 5.45 -12.16
N LEU A 19 5.73 4.45 -12.27
CA LEU A 19 4.29 4.72 -12.30
C LEU A 19 3.83 5.29 -10.96
N LEU A 20 2.92 6.27 -11.01
CA LEU A 20 2.35 6.83 -9.79
C LEU A 20 1.45 5.80 -9.13
N VAL A 21 1.77 5.41 -7.89
CA VAL A 21 1.04 4.39 -7.16
C VAL A 21 0.01 5.02 -6.24
N THR A 22 0.42 5.98 -5.43
CA THR A 22 -0.46 6.67 -4.49
C THR A 22 0.14 8.02 -4.16
N THR A 23 -0.48 8.76 -3.23
CA THR A 23 0.07 10.05 -2.80
C THR A 23 0.06 10.11 -1.29
N GLU A 24 0.78 11.09 -0.74
CA GLU A 24 0.80 11.30 0.70
C GLU A 24 -0.59 11.67 1.25
N ALA A 25 -1.49 12.16 0.38
CA ALA A 25 -2.84 12.49 0.82
C ALA A 25 -3.64 11.25 1.23
N ASP A 26 -3.25 10.06 0.73
CA ASP A 26 -3.93 8.82 1.06
C ASP A 26 -3.33 8.12 2.27
N ARG A 27 -2.32 8.71 2.87
CA ARG A 27 -1.67 8.16 4.05
C ARG A 27 -2.65 8.11 5.22
N VAL A 28 -2.75 6.95 5.84
CA VAL A 28 -3.68 6.77 6.96
C VAL A 28 -2.99 6.05 8.09
N VAL A 29 -3.60 6.14 9.27
CA VAL A 29 -3.17 5.40 10.45
C VAL A 29 -4.13 4.23 10.62
N ARG A 30 -3.60 3.03 10.80
CA ARG A 30 -4.38 1.84 11.12
C ARG A 30 -3.69 1.11 12.25
N ARG A 31 -4.48 0.62 13.20
CA ARG A 31 -3.94 -0.09 14.37
C ARG A 31 -2.87 0.77 15.04
N ASP A 32 -3.18 2.08 15.22
CA ASP A 32 -2.40 3.08 15.97
C ASP A 32 -1.17 3.62 15.25
N HIS A 33 -0.82 3.11 14.08
CA HIS A 33 0.37 3.55 13.37
C HIS A 33 0.13 3.61 11.88
N HIS A 34 0.86 4.49 11.21
CA HIS A 34 0.97 4.46 9.76
C HIS A 34 1.98 3.41 9.33
N LEU A 35 3.12 3.36 10.03
CA LEU A 35 4.24 2.49 9.68
C LEU A 35 4.16 1.22 10.50
N HIS A 36 4.25 0.08 9.83
CA HIS A 36 4.24 -1.22 10.49
C HIS A 36 5.39 -2.06 9.97
N THR A 37 6.17 -2.62 10.89
CA THR A 37 7.23 -3.57 10.54
C THR A 37 6.67 -4.96 10.73
N ARG A 38 6.76 -5.79 9.71
CA ARG A 38 6.19 -7.14 9.71
C ARG A 38 7.17 -8.13 9.13
N ILE A 39 7.04 -9.38 9.57
CA ILE A 39 7.90 -10.47 9.12
C ILE A 39 7.00 -11.54 8.53
N ASN A 40 7.32 -12.00 7.31
CA ASN A 40 6.51 -13.04 6.68
C ASN A 40 6.95 -14.43 7.19
N PRO A 41 6.22 -15.50 6.84
CA PRO A 41 6.57 -16.85 7.32
C PRO A 41 7.96 -17.33 6.88
N HIS A 42 8.54 -16.70 5.85
CA HIS A 42 9.87 -17.05 5.37
C HIS A 42 10.97 -16.23 6.03
N GLY A 43 10.61 -15.35 6.96
CA GLY A 43 11.59 -14.56 7.68
C GLY A 43 11.98 -13.24 7.04
N PHE A 44 11.34 -12.85 5.93
CA PHE A 44 11.62 -11.55 5.33
C PHE A 44 10.92 -10.45 6.10
N VAL A 45 11.62 -9.36 6.34
CA VAL A 45 11.12 -8.21 7.08
C VAL A 45 10.65 -7.15 6.09
N PHE A 46 9.43 -6.64 6.31
CA PHE A 46 8.86 -5.58 5.48
C PHE A 46 8.47 -4.39 6.34
N GLU A 47 8.71 -3.19 5.82
CA GLU A 47 8.18 -1.98 6.42
C GLU A 47 7.05 -1.49 5.55
N LEU A 48 5.84 -1.46 6.12
CA LEU A 48 4.62 -1.12 5.41
C LEU A 48 4.14 0.25 5.82
N GLY A 49 3.72 1.04 4.83
CA GLY A 49 2.94 2.24 5.08
C GLY A 49 1.49 1.95 4.75
N CYS A 50 0.58 2.53 5.51
CA CYS A 50 -0.86 2.34 5.29
C CYS A 50 -1.40 3.48 4.45
N PHE A 51 -2.12 3.14 3.38
CA PHE A 51 -2.72 4.12 2.47
C PHE A 51 -4.17 3.74 2.23
N ALA A 52 -5.07 4.73 2.34
CA ALA A 52 -6.49 4.47 2.14
C ALA A 52 -6.78 3.95 0.74
N ASP A 53 -6.02 4.44 -0.25
CA ASP A 53 -6.19 4.04 -1.63
C ASP A 53 -4.83 4.09 -2.32
N ALA A 54 -4.67 3.24 -3.31
CA ALA A 54 -3.46 3.20 -4.12
C ALA A 54 -3.85 2.85 -5.55
N PRO A 55 -4.29 3.86 -6.33
CA PRO A 55 -4.81 3.57 -7.68
C PRO A 55 -3.80 2.92 -8.62
N GLY A 56 -2.51 3.12 -8.37
CA GLY A 56 -1.48 2.50 -9.20
C GLY A 56 -1.17 1.06 -8.84
N ALA A 57 -1.83 0.50 -7.83
CA ALA A 57 -1.64 -0.88 -7.43
C ALA A 57 -2.92 -1.65 -7.70
N VAL A 58 -2.78 -2.87 -8.22
CA VAL A 58 -3.93 -3.73 -8.54
C VAL A 58 -3.92 -4.90 -7.58
N ALA A 59 -5.04 -5.07 -6.86
CA ALA A 59 -5.22 -6.24 -6.00
C ALA A 59 -5.79 -7.37 -6.82
N SER A 60 -5.31 -8.58 -6.59
CA SER A 60 -5.74 -9.73 -7.36
C SER A 60 -5.91 -10.94 -6.47
N GLY A 61 -6.67 -11.91 -6.99
CA GLY A 61 -6.94 -13.14 -6.28
C GLY A 61 -8.02 -12.98 -5.23
N GLU A 62 -8.26 -14.04 -4.49
CA GLU A 62 -9.23 -14.02 -3.41
C GLU A 62 -8.55 -13.62 -2.12
N GLY A 63 -9.27 -12.88 -1.27
CA GLY A 63 -8.74 -12.51 0.02
C GLY A 63 -8.63 -13.71 0.94
N THR A 64 -7.63 -13.70 1.80
CA THR A 64 -7.42 -14.76 2.78
C THR A 64 -7.04 -14.15 4.12
N LEU A 65 -7.50 -14.81 5.18
CA LEU A 65 -7.10 -14.43 6.54
C LEU A 65 -5.82 -15.15 6.97
N GLU A 66 -5.36 -16.08 6.17
CA GLU A 66 -4.19 -16.89 6.52
C GLU A 66 -2.95 -16.00 6.59
N PHE A 67 -2.23 -16.06 7.71
CA PHE A 67 -1.03 -15.26 7.95
C PHE A 67 -1.26 -13.74 7.88
N THR A 68 -2.52 -13.28 8.04
CA THR A 68 -2.76 -11.84 7.96
C THR A 68 -2.02 -11.10 9.07
N TRP A 69 -1.46 -9.95 8.72
CA TRP A 69 -0.78 -9.10 9.70
C TRP A 69 -1.73 -8.13 10.40
N PHE A 70 -2.96 -8.05 9.94
CA PHE A 70 -3.98 -7.18 10.54
C PHE A 70 -5.19 -8.05 10.88
N GLU A 71 -5.24 -8.49 12.12
CA GLU A 71 -6.24 -9.46 12.55
C GLU A 71 -7.64 -9.02 12.14
N GLY A 72 -8.41 -9.95 11.58
CA GLY A 72 -9.77 -9.66 11.12
C GLY A 72 -9.83 -9.17 9.69
N LEU A 73 -8.71 -8.83 9.07
CA LEU A 73 -8.69 -8.31 7.71
C LEU A 73 -8.06 -9.31 6.77
N ALA A 74 -8.77 -9.64 5.69
CA ALA A 74 -8.24 -10.51 4.65
C ALA A 74 -7.31 -9.71 3.75
N TRP A 75 -6.32 -10.38 3.18
CA TRP A 75 -5.36 -9.70 2.31
C TRP A 75 -5.34 -10.33 0.92
N ARG A 76 -4.99 -9.49 -0.05
CA ARG A 76 -4.72 -9.90 -1.42
C ARG A 76 -3.42 -9.22 -1.83
N LEU A 77 -2.69 -9.84 -2.74
CA LEU A 77 -1.47 -9.21 -3.26
C LEU A 77 -1.84 -7.96 -4.03
N ALA A 78 -1.03 -6.93 -3.89
CA ALA A 78 -1.20 -5.68 -4.64
C ALA A 78 0.06 -5.46 -5.45
N ASP A 79 -0.10 -5.40 -6.78
CA ASP A 79 1.01 -5.31 -7.71
C ASP A 79 0.92 -4.03 -8.50
N CYS A 80 2.06 -3.53 -8.95
CA CYS A 80 2.10 -2.32 -9.76
C CYS A 80 1.29 -2.50 -11.04
N ARG A 81 0.40 -1.55 -11.29
CA ARG A 81 -0.45 -1.58 -12.47
C ARG A 81 0.37 -1.54 -13.76
N GLY A 82 1.53 -0.89 -13.73
CA GLY A 82 2.36 -0.71 -14.91
C GLY A 82 3.31 -1.85 -15.18
N CYS A 83 4.05 -2.31 -14.17
CA CYS A 83 5.10 -3.29 -14.40
C CYS A 83 4.88 -4.63 -13.70
N GLY A 84 3.82 -4.74 -12.89
CA GLY A 84 3.54 -5.99 -12.20
C GLY A 84 4.38 -6.26 -10.97
N ALA A 85 5.26 -5.35 -10.58
CA ALA A 85 6.08 -5.55 -9.40
C ALA A 85 5.19 -5.65 -8.16
N HIS A 86 5.52 -6.55 -7.26
CA HIS A 86 4.77 -6.71 -6.01
C HIS A 86 5.06 -5.50 -5.11
N LEU A 87 4.02 -4.72 -4.81
CA LEU A 87 4.17 -3.49 -4.03
C LEU A 87 3.70 -3.64 -2.59
N GLY A 88 2.83 -4.60 -2.32
CA GLY A 88 2.29 -4.80 -0.99
C GLY A 88 1.04 -5.63 -1.01
N TRP A 89 0.09 -5.25 -0.15
CA TRP A 89 -1.15 -6.02 0.02
C TRP A 89 -2.32 -5.09 0.20
N ARG A 90 -3.48 -5.53 -0.25
CA ARG A 90 -4.75 -4.85 0.01
C ARG A 90 -5.46 -5.60 1.13
N TYR A 91 -5.86 -4.88 2.16
CA TYR A 91 -6.54 -5.44 3.32
C TYR A 91 -8.00 -5.02 3.31
N ASP A 92 -8.92 -5.96 3.55
CA ASP A 92 -10.35 -5.71 3.57
C ASP A 92 -11.00 -6.49 4.70
N GLY A 93 -11.99 -5.88 5.35
CA GLY A 93 -12.80 -6.57 6.34
C GLY A 93 -13.22 -5.65 7.47
N GLU A 94 -14.25 -6.07 8.21
CA GLU A 94 -14.69 -5.35 9.40
C GLU A 94 -15.00 -3.88 9.13
N GLY A 95 -15.51 -3.59 7.93
CA GLY A 95 -15.85 -2.21 7.59
C GLY A 95 -14.66 -1.34 7.23
N ASP A 96 -13.48 -1.92 7.06
CA ASP A 96 -12.28 -1.18 6.72
C ASP A 96 -11.65 -1.73 5.45
N ALA A 97 -10.89 -0.91 4.76
CA ALA A 97 -10.13 -1.31 3.59
C ALA A 97 -8.97 -0.34 3.43
N PHE A 98 -7.78 -0.87 3.22
CA PHE A 98 -6.60 -0.03 2.98
C PHE A 98 -5.52 -0.88 2.33
N CYS A 99 -4.48 -0.20 1.83
CA CYS A 99 -3.32 -0.87 1.26
C CYS A 99 -2.15 -0.74 2.21
N GLY A 100 -1.47 -1.86 2.47
CA GLY A 100 -0.19 -1.85 3.15
C GLY A 100 0.89 -1.98 2.10
N LEU A 101 1.60 -0.90 1.83
CA LEU A 101 2.61 -0.88 0.77
C LEU A 101 4.01 -0.95 1.35
N VAL A 102 4.86 -1.74 0.72
CA VAL A 102 6.25 -1.91 1.13
C VAL A 102 6.99 -0.64 0.75
N LEU A 103 7.40 0.13 1.75
CA LEU A 103 7.90 1.49 1.52
C LEU A 103 9.18 1.52 0.70
N ASP A 104 10.05 0.51 0.82
CA ASP A 104 11.29 0.53 0.06
C ASP A 104 11.08 0.14 -1.41
N ARG A 105 9.85 -0.16 -1.80
CA ARG A 105 9.51 -0.42 -3.21
C ARG A 105 8.87 0.80 -3.87
N LEU A 106 8.80 1.90 -3.13
CA LEU A 106 8.26 3.17 -3.61
C LEU A 106 9.34 4.23 -3.55
N THR A 107 9.21 5.24 -4.40
CA THR A 107 10.09 6.40 -4.36
C THR A 107 9.22 7.64 -4.49
N ARG A 108 9.73 8.76 -3.99
CA ARG A 108 8.99 10.01 -4.09
C ARG A 108 9.15 10.61 -5.48
N ALA A 109 8.08 11.24 -5.90
CA ALA A 109 8.06 11.98 -7.16
C ALA A 109 8.97 13.19 -7.09
#